data_750709afb868df0125b7e51e6e915fcc
#
_entry.id   750709afb868df0125b7e51e6e915fcc
#
_cell.length_a   1.000
_cell.length_b   1.000
_cell.length_c   1.000
_cell.angle_alpha   90.00
_cell.angle_beta   90.00
_cell.angle_gamma   90.00
#
_symmetry.space_group_name_H-M   'P 1'
#
loop_
_entity.id
_entity.type
_entity.pdbx_description
1 polymer ?
#
loop_
_entity_poly.entity_id
_entity_poly.type
_entity_poly.pdbx_seq_one_letter_code
_entity_poly.pdbx_strand_id
1 'polypeptide(L)'
;MNKYDLIIVGAGPAGIFTAVELLRCGSKKHILLVEKGKPVEKRHCPKAELGHCVNCRPTCAITTGFSGAGAFSDGKLSLSYEVGGDLPNLIGEEFAQSLIDYTDKIYLEFGADPHVEGVYTGEDIKEIRKNAIHAGLKLVDCPIRHLGTEKAQELYLAIQNYLADNGVEMLFSTECENILLEGEECTGVLIREGKAEPRAVYADEVVIG
;
A
#
# COMPACT_ATOMS: atom_id res chain seq x y z
N MET A 1 -9.95 -29.58 -1.11
CA MET A 1 -9.56 -28.26 -1.57
C MET A 1 -9.32 -27.42 -0.33
N ASN A 2 -8.16 -26.80 -0.19
CA ASN A 2 -7.94 -25.90 0.95
C ASN A 2 -8.83 -24.67 0.74
N LYS A 3 -9.73 -24.43 1.67
CA LYS A 3 -10.54 -23.23 1.71
C LYS A 3 -9.83 -22.24 2.62
N TYR A 4 -9.62 -21.01 2.16
CA TYR A 4 -9.12 -19.91 2.99
C TYR A 4 -10.28 -19.30 3.78
N ASP A 5 -9.97 -18.66 4.91
CA ASP A 5 -10.95 -17.82 5.60
C ASP A 5 -11.09 -16.47 4.89
N LEU A 6 -9.98 -15.98 4.32
CA LEU A 6 -9.93 -14.70 3.62
C LEU A 6 -8.99 -14.74 2.43
N ILE A 7 -9.44 -14.21 1.30
CA ILE A 7 -8.58 -13.86 0.16
C ILE A 7 -8.51 -12.35 0.04
N ILE A 8 -7.29 -11.83 -0.05
CA ILE A 8 -7.01 -10.41 -0.34
C ILE A 8 -6.47 -10.33 -1.76
N VAL A 9 -7.17 -9.61 -2.64
CA VAL A 9 -6.76 -9.38 -4.02
C VAL A 9 -6.06 -8.04 -4.13
N GLY A 10 -4.78 -8.07 -4.45
CA GLY A 10 -3.91 -6.90 -4.55
C GLY A 10 -3.00 -6.74 -3.33
N ALA A 11 -1.69 -6.61 -3.58
CA ALA A 11 -0.68 -6.28 -2.57
C ALA A 11 -0.27 -4.81 -2.64
N GLY A 12 -1.20 -3.93 -2.95
CA GLY A 12 -1.07 -2.48 -2.74
C GLY A 12 -1.21 -2.12 -1.25
N PRO A 13 -1.10 -0.84 -0.88
CA PRO A 13 -1.22 -0.43 0.52
C PRO A 13 -2.49 -0.94 1.21
N ALA A 14 -3.65 -0.88 0.54
CA ALA A 14 -4.91 -1.35 1.13
C ALA A 14 -4.87 -2.84 1.49
N GLY A 15 -4.45 -3.71 0.57
CA GLY A 15 -4.36 -5.16 0.83
C GLY A 15 -3.30 -5.50 1.87
N ILE A 16 -2.14 -4.85 1.82
CA ILE A 16 -1.06 -5.04 2.81
C ILE A 16 -1.54 -4.67 4.21
N PHE A 17 -2.11 -3.47 4.38
CA PHE A 17 -2.57 -3.00 5.69
C PHE A 17 -3.78 -3.79 6.20
N THR A 18 -4.64 -4.32 5.31
CA THR A 18 -5.68 -5.28 5.71
C THR A 18 -5.06 -6.51 6.36
N ALA A 19 -4.04 -7.12 5.75
CA ALA A 19 -3.38 -8.29 6.32
C ALA A 19 -2.61 -7.96 7.61
N VAL A 20 -1.86 -6.85 7.63
CA VAL A 20 -1.12 -6.39 8.81
C VAL A 20 -2.07 -6.18 9.99
N GLU A 21 -3.19 -5.47 9.77
CA GLU A 21 -4.13 -5.15 10.83
C GLU A 21 -4.83 -6.39 11.39
N LEU A 22 -5.22 -7.32 10.53
CA LEU A 22 -5.79 -8.60 10.99
C LEU A 22 -4.82 -9.36 11.90
N LEU A 23 -3.53 -9.42 11.56
CA LEU A 23 -2.52 -10.04 12.40
C LEU A 23 -2.34 -9.30 13.72
N ARG A 24 -2.30 -7.98 13.71
CA ARG A 24 -2.17 -7.11 14.90
C ARG A 24 -3.38 -7.27 15.84
N CYS A 25 -4.57 -7.45 15.30
CA CYS A 25 -5.78 -7.77 16.06
C CYS A 25 -5.83 -9.22 16.57
N GLY A 26 -4.78 -10.02 16.33
CA GLY A 26 -4.69 -11.40 16.79
C GLY A 26 -5.54 -12.40 16.02
N SER A 27 -5.97 -12.05 14.80
CA SER A 27 -6.70 -12.95 13.92
C SER A 27 -5.93 -14.23 13.66
N LYS A 28 -6.65 -15.34 13.62
CA LYS A 28 -6.12 -16.68 13.28
C LYS A 28 -6.62 -17.16 11.92
N LYS A 29 -7.20 -16.26 11.15
CA LYS A 29 -7.69 -16.56 9.79
C LYS A 29 -6.56 -17.07 8.92
N HIS A 30 -6.85 -18.09 8.12
CA HIS A 30 -6.00 -18.55 7.03
C HIS A 30 -6.16 -17.58 5.85
N ILE A 31 -5.14 -16.74 5.63
CA ILE A 31 -5.19 -15.61 4.69
C ILE A 31 -4.37 -15.95 3.45
N LEU A 32 -4.97 -15.75 2.28
CA LEU A 32 -4.27 -15.73 1.00
C LEU A 32 -4.24 -14.31 0.44
N LEU A 33 -3.06 -13.81 0.09
CA LEU A 33 -2.89 -12.57 -0.65
C LEU A 33 -2.47 -12.87 -2.09
N VAL A 34 -3.22 -12.36 -3.06
CA VAL A 34 -3.00 -12.59 -4.50
C VAL A 34 -2.51 -11.29 -5.13
N GLU A 35 -1.34 -11.34 -5.78
CA GLU A 35 -0.74 -10.16 -6.43
C GLU A 35 -0.29 -10.50 -7.85
N LYS A 36 -0.73 -9.70 -8.82
CA LYS A 36 -0.40 -9.88 -10.25
C LYS A 36 1.07 -9.59 -10.58
N GLY A 37 1.74 -8.80 -9.77
CA GLY A 37 3.14 -8.48 -9.92
C GLY A 37 4.06 -9.38 -9.09
N LYS A 38 5.30 -8.93 -8.92
CA LYS A 38 6.36 -9.69 -8.24
C LYS A 38 6.48 -9.29 -6.77
N PRO A 39 7.08 -10.15 -5.92
CA PRO A 39 7.52 -9.74 -4.58
C PRO A 39 8.58 -8.65 -4.67
N VAL A 40 8.77 -7.89 -3.58
CA VAL A 40 9.62 -6.67 -3.57
C VAL A 40 11.01 -6.94 -4.14
N GLU A 41 11.68 -7.99 -3.67
CA GLU A 41 13.05 -8.33 -4.01
C GLU A 41 13.26 -8.79 -5.48
N LYS A 42 12.17 -9.12 -6.17
CA LYS A 42 12.21 -9.51 -7.61
C LYS A 42 11.71 -8.39 -8.54
N ARG A 43 11.37 -7.24 -7.98
CA ARG A 43 10.95 -6.09 -8.77
C ARG A 43 12.17 -5.32 -9.24
N HIS A 44 12.34 -5.21 -10.54
CA HIS A 44 13.43 -4.48 -11.16
C HIS A 44 12.96 -3.79 -12.43
N CYS A 45 13.30 -2.51 -12.59
CA CYS A 45 12.99 -1.75 -13.79
C CYS A 45 14.23 -1.65 -14.68
N PRO A 46 14.20 -2.25 -15.88
CA PRO A 46 15.35 -2.20 -16.80
C PRO A 46 15.65 -0.80 -17.34
N LYS A 47 14.76 0.19 -17.11
CA LYS A 47 15.00 1.58 -17.52
C LYS A 47 16.28 2.16 -16.91
N ALA A 48 16.65 1.75 -15.69
CA ALA A 48 17.86 2.24 -15.03
C ALA A 48 19.12 1.86 -15.80
N GLU A 49 19.13 0.65 -16.42
CA GLU A 49 20.26 0.13 -17.20
C GLU A 49 20.23 0.55 -18.67
N LEU A 50 19.01 0.58 -19.25
CA LEU A 50 18.82 0.79 -20.69
C LEU A 50 18.59 2.27 -21.07
N GLY A 51 18.40 3.15 -20.08
CA GLY A 51 18.13 4.57 -20.30
C GLY A 51 16.71 4.91 -20.81
N HIS A 52 15.90 3.92 -21.18
CA HIS A 52 14.54 4.10 -21.68
C HIS A 52 13.57 3.02 -21.20
N CYS A 53 12.27 3.35 -21.17
CA CYS A 53 11.24 2.40 -20.80
C CYS A 53 11.01 1.37 -21.90
N VAL A 54 10.98 0.08 -21.52
CA VAL A 54 10.77 -1.05 -22.45
C VAL A 54 9.32 -1.55 -22.46
N ASN A 55 8.39 -0.85 -21.80
CA ASN A 55 6.98 -1.24 -21.71
C ASN A 55 6.79 -2.70 -21.26
N CYS A 56 7.34 -3.02 -20.09
CA CYS A 56 7.30 -4.38 -19.53
C CYS A 56 5.93 -5.05 -19.63
N ARG A 57 5.92 -6.33 -19.95
CA ARG A 57 4.71 -7.17 -20.03
C ARG A 57 4.92 -8.42 -19.17
N PRO A 58 3.89 -8.98 -18.54
CA PRO A 58 2.50 -8.51 -18.50
C PRO A 58 2.29 -7.28 -17.62
N THR A 59 3.20 -7.00 -16.68
CA THR A 59 3.06 -5.92 -15.69
C THR A 59 4.29 -5.03 -15.64
N CYS A 60 4.09 -3.76 -15.26
CA CYS A 60 5.19 -2.82 -15.02
C CYS A 60 5.81 -3.07 -13.64
N ALA A 61 7.10 -3.32 -13.56
CA ALA A 61 7.79 -3.61 -12.31
C ALA A 61 7.81 -2.44 -11.30
N ILE A 62 7.61 -1.18 -11.76
CA ILE A 62 7.55 -0.01 -10.87
C ILE A 62 6.17 0.15 -10.22
N THR A 63 5.09 -0.09 -10.98
CA THR A 63 3.73 0.21 -10.52
C THR A 63 2.99 -1.00 -9.99
N THR A 64 3.48 -2.21 -10.28
CA THR A 64 2.76 -3.47 -10.01
C THR A 64 3.66 -4.44 -9.25
N GLY A 65 3.12 -5.06 -8.23
CA GLY A 65 3.81 -5.95 -7.31
C GLY A 65 3.61 -5.53 -5.87
N PHE A 66 4.20 -6.25 -4.94
CA PHE A 66 4.05 -5.96 -3.51
C PHE A 66 4.39 -4.49 -3.20
N SER A 67 3.53 -3.81 -2.47
CA SER A 67 3.48 -2.37 -2.19
C SER A 67 3.03 -1.45 -3.34
N GLY A 68 2.63 -1.99 -4.49
CA GLY A 68 2.26 -1.15 -5.64
C GLY A 68 3.41 -0.22 -6.07
N ALA A 69 3.14 1.06 -6.33
CA ALA A 69 4.15 2.04 -6.69
C ALA A 69 5.01 2.50 -5.49
N GLY A 70 4.58 2.24 -4.25
CA GLY A 70 5.20 2.76 -3.03
C GLY A 70 6.67 2.39 -2.86
N ALA A 71 7.06 1.14 -3.16
CA ALA A 71 8.45 0.70 -3.06
C ALA A 71 9.42 1.33 -4.07
N PHE A 72 8.92 1.97 -5.11
CA PHE A 72 9.72 2.53 -6.21
C PHE A 72 9.49 4.03 -6.43
N SER A 73 8.76 4.68 -5.55
CA SER A 73 8.64 6.13 -5.49
C SER A 73 9.69 6.71 -4.55
N ASP A 74 9.74 8.03 -4.44
CA ASP A 74 10.51 8.70 -3.39
C ASP A 74 9.90 8.52 -1.98
N GLY A 75 8.79 7.79 -1.90
CA GLY A 75 8.17 7.34 -0.66
C GLY A 75 7.77 8.49 0.26
N LYS A 76 7.03 9.46 -0.26
CA LYS A 76 6.47 10.53 0.56
C LYS A 76 5.20 10.09 1.24
N LEU A 77 5.19 10.10 2.57
CA LEU A 77 3.99 9.92 3.38
C LEU A 77 3.52 11.30 3.86
N SER A 78 2.35 11.73 3.41
CA SER A 78 1.68 12.91 3.96
C SER A 78 1.11 12.55 5.34
N LEU A 79 1.43 13.35 6.35
CA LEU A 79 1.04 13.14 7.74
C LEU A 79 -0.08 14.09 8.18
N SER A 80 -0.81 14.67 7.24
CA SER A 80 -1.91 15.59 7.52
C SER A 80 -3.15 15.24 6.72
N TYR A 81 -4.31 15.24 7.37
CA TYR A 81 -5.60 15.09 6.71
C TYR A 81 -5.95 16.25 5.77
N GLU A 82 -5.30 17.41 5.92
CA GLU A 82 -5.50 18.57 5.04
C GLU A 82 -4.90 18.37 3.64
N VAL A 83 -4.09 17.34 3.43
CA VAL A 83 -3.34 17.11 2.20
C VAL A 83 -3.73 15.78 1.58
N GLY A 84 -4.43 15.85 0.46
CA GLY A 84 -4.78 14.69 -0.37
C GLY A 84 -6.07 13.99 0.04
N GLY A 85 -6.91 13.75 -0.97
CA GLY A 85 -8.17 13.03 -0.83
C GLY A 85 -9.28 13.77 -0.11
N ASP A 86 -10.37 13.07 0.10
CA ASP A 86 -11.62 13.59 0.69
C ASP A 86 -12.05 12.83 1.96
N LEU A 87 -11.12 12.06 2.52
CA LEU A 87 -11.39 11.21 3.67
C LEU A 87 -11.96 11.96 4.89
N PRO A 88 -11.48 13.19 5.24
CA PRO A 88 -12.02 13.94 6.35
C PRO A 88 -13.52 14.27 6.22
N ASN A 89 -13.99 14.50 4.99
CA ASN A 89 -15.41 14.76 4.74
C ASN A 89 -16.29 13.51 4.90
N LEU A 90 -15.69 12.32 4.77
CA LEU A 90 -16.40 11.04 4.90
C LEU A 90 -16.47 10.55 6.35
N ILE A 91 -15.38 10.68 7.11
CA ILE A 91 -15.24 10.07 8.45
C ILE A 91 -14.94 11.07 9.57
N GLY A 92 -14.81 12.35 9.25
CA GLY A 92 -14.42 13.42 10.19
C GLY A 92 -12.91 13.60 10.30
N GLU A 93 -12.48 14.83 10.59
CA GLU A 93 -11.06 15.25 10.62
C GLU A 93 -10.26 14.51 11.69
N GLU A 94 -10.80 14.43 12.92
CA GLU A 94 -10.13 13.77 14.05
C GLU A 94 -9.88 12.30 13.78
N PHE A 95 -10.87 11.59 13.22
CA PHE A 95 -10.72 10.19 12.92
C PHE A 95 -9.78 9.96 11.72
N ALA A 96 -9.86 10.79 10.70
CA ALA A 96 -8.93 10.75 9.57
C ALA A 96 -7.48 10.95 10.04
N GLN A 97 -7.21 11.95 10.90
CA GLN A 97 -5.87 12.17 11.44
C GLN A 97 -5.40 10.98 12.29
N SER A 98 -6.27 10.42 13.12
CA SER A 98 -5.91 9.26 13.94
C SER A 98 -5.49 8.03 13.11
N LEU A 99 -6.12 7.82 11.96
CA LEU A 99 -5.75 6.74 11.02
C LEU A 99 -4.42 7.03 10.34
N ILE A 100 -4.14 8.29 9.99
CA ILE A 100 -2.85 8.70 9.42
C ILE A 100 -1.73 8.45 10.45
N ASP A 101 -1.92 8.92 11.68
CA ASP A 101 -0.95 8.74 12.76
C ASP A 101 -0.70 7.26 13.07
N TYR A 102 -1.76 6.45 13.07
CA TYR A 102 -1.67 5.01 13.26
C TYR A 102 -0.89 4.33 12.13
N THR A 103 -1.16 4.71 10.89
CA THR A 103 -0.45 4.19 9.71
C THR A 103 1.03 4.58 9.75
N ASP A 104 1.33 5.84 10.08
CA ASP A 104 2.71 6.33 10.23
C ASP A 104 3.47 5.56 11.30
N LYS A 105 2.82 5.28 12.44
CA LYS A 105 3.40 4.46 13.51
C LYS A 105 3.78 3.07 13.02
N ILE A 106 2.95 2.43 12.19
CA ILE A 106 3.26 1.13 11.59
C ILE A 106 4.51 1.24 10.69
N TYR A 107 4.60 2.26 9.83
CA TYR A 107 5.80 2.48 9.03
C TYR A 107 7.06 2.69 9.86
N LEU A 108 6.97 3.42 10.97
CA LEU A 108 8.08 3.59 11.91
C LEU A 108 8.51 2.26 12.56
N GLU A 109 7.57 1.40 12.94
CA GLU A 109 7.84 0.06 13.49
C GLU A 109 8.59 -0.83 12.48
N PHE A 110 8.37 -0.63 11.17
CA PHE A 110 9.08 -1.34 10.10
C PHE A 110 10.34 -0.60 9.60
N GLY A 111 10.79 0.43 10.29
CA GLY A 111 12.09 1.07 10.06
C GLY A 111 12.06 2.34 9.22
N ALA A 112 10.90 3.00 9.07
CA ALA A 112 10.84 4.32 8.47
C ALA A 112 11.68 5.35 9.28
N ASP A 113 12.27 6.32 8.58
CA ASP A 113 13.03 7.39 9.22
C ASP A 113 12.09 8.25 10.09
N PRO A 114 12.41 8.49 11.37
CA PRO A 114 11.59 9.32 12.26
C PRO A 114 11.57 10.81 11.87
N HIS A 115 12.46 11.26 10.99
CA HIS A 115 12.49 12.66 10.55
C HIS A 115 11.23 13.04 9.78
N VAL A 116 10.65 14.20 10.10
CA VAL A 116 9.49 14.78 9.42
C VAL A 116 9.88 16.15 8.87
N GLU A 117 9.64 16.33 7.58
CA GLU A 117 9.79 17.62 6.90
C GLU A 117 8.44 18.35 6.79
N GLY A 118 8.47 19.61 6.37
CA GLY A 118 7.25 20.40 6.12
C GLY A 118 6.59 20.97 7.38
N VAL A 119 7.25 20.86 8.53
CA VAL A 119 6.82 21.46 9.79
C VAL A 119 7.80 22.59 10.12
N TYR A 120 7.54 23.77 9.60
CA TYR A 120 8.39 24.93 9.81
C TYR A 120 7.73 25.95 10.73
N THR A 121 8.40 26.29 11.83
CA THR A 121 7.99 27.30 12.77
C THR A 121 9.06 28.39 12.80
N GLY A 122 8.84 29.49 12.12
CA GLY A 122 9.78 30.61 12.08
C GLY A 122 9.11 31.90 11.64
N GLU A 123 9.78 33.05 11.85
CA GLU A 123 9.24 34.35 11.42
C GLU A 123 9.06 34.39 9.89
N ASP A 124 9.97 33.76 9.14
CA ASP A 124 9.90 33.67 7.67
C ASP A 124 8.60 32.97 7.21
N ILE A 125 8.22 31.90 7.90
CA ILE A 125 6.97 31.18 7.57
C ILE A 125 5.75 32.01 7.92
N LYS A 126 5.79 32.75 9.04
CA LYS A 126 4.71 33.69 9.40
C LYS A 126 4.53 34.75 8.32
N GLU A 127 5.63 35.31 7.80
CA GLU A 127 5.60 36.30 6.74
C GLU A 127 5.04 35.69 5.43
N ILE A 128 5.49 34.50 5.02
CA ILE A 128 4.96 33.78 3.86
C ILE A 128 3.45 33.54 4.02
N ARG A 129 3.02 33.08 5.19
CA ARG A 129 1.60 32.84 5.50
C ARG A 129 0.77 34.14 5.40
N LYS A 130 1.30 35.25 5.94
CA LYS A 130 0.67 36.55 5.83
C LYS A 130 0.54 37.02 4.39
N ASN A 131 1.60 36.86 3.60
CA ASN A 131 1.61 37.22 2.18
C ASN A 131 0.64 36.35 1.36
N ALA A 132 0.56 35.06 1.67
CA ALA A 132 -0.41 34.17 1.06
C ALA A 132 -1.86 34.61 1.33
N ILE A 133 -2.19 34.96 2.58
CA ILE A 133 -3.51 35.47 2.97
C ILE A 133 -3.83 36.78 2.22
N HIS A 134 -2.87 37.73 2.12
CA HIS A 134 -3.05 38.95 1.37
C HIS A 134 -3.29 38.73 -0.13
N ALA A 135 -2.74 37.65 -0.69
CA ALA A 135 -2.94 37.22 -2.07
C ALA A 135 -4.20 36.36 -2.28
N GLY A 136 -5.04 36.16 -1.24
CA GLY A 136 -6.23 35.28 -1.30
C GLY A 136 -5.89 33.79 -1.33
N LEU A 137 -4.69 33.41 -0.88
CA LEU A 137 -4.21 32.02 -0.83
C LEU A 137 -4.18 31.53 0.63
N LYS A 138 -4.32 30.23 0.82
CA LYS A 138 -4.11 29.55 2.12
C LYS A 138 -2.80 28.77 2.03
N LEU A 139 -1.85 29.03 2.94
CA LEU A 139 -0.71 28.16 3.16
C LEU A 139 -1.14 27.01 4.08
N VAL A 140 -1.03 25.79 3.59
CA VAL A 140 -1.37 24.55 4.33
C VAL A 140 -0.07 23.93 4.84
N ASP A 141 -0.04 23.54 6.11
CA ASP A 141 1.05 22.78 6.66
C ASP A 141 1.01 21.36 6.08
N CYS A 142 2.13 20.89 5.56
CA CYS A 142 2.24 19.59 4.91
C CYS A 142 3.40 18.79 5.54
N PRO A 143 3.20 18.24 6.75
CA PRO A 143 4.21 17.38 7.35
C PRO A 143 4.37 16.13 6.47
N ILE A 144 5.61 15.82 6.11
CA ILE A 144 5.95 14.71 5.21
C ILE A 144 7.06 13.89 5.84
N ARG A 145 6.88 12.58 5.85
CA ARG A 145 7.95 11.61 6.08
C ARG A 145 8.48 11.10 4.75
N HIS A 146 9.78 11.29 4.53
CA HIS A 146 10.46 10.72 3.37
C HIS A 146 10.99 9.34 3.70
N LEU A 147 10.52 8.31 2.99
CA LEU A 147 11.09 6.97 3.09
C LEU A 147 12.39 6.84 2.29
N GLY A 148 12.50 7.57 1.17
CA GLY A 148 13.57 7.38 0.19
C GLY A 148 13.43 6.06 -0.58
N THR A 149 13.93 5.98 -1.82
CA THR A 149 13.64 4.84 -2.69
C THR A 149 14.27 3.53 -2.18
N GLU A 150 15.53 3.55 -1.72
CA GLU A 150 16.21 2.35 -1.21
C GLU A 150 15.61 1.88 0.11
N LYS A 151 15.42 2.80 1.06
CA LYS A 151 14.79 2.50 2.35
C LYS A 151 13.33 2.05 2.21
N ALA A 152 12.59 2.58 1.22
CA ALA A 152 11.24 2.13 0.95
C ALA A 152 11.20 0.65 0.54
N GLN A 153 12.15 0.19 -0.28
CA GLN A 153 12.23 -1.22 -0.64
C GLN A 153 12.55 -2.11 0.56
N GLU A 154 13.51 -1.70 1.41
CA GLU A 154 13.85 -2.42 2.65
C GLU A 154 12.66 -2.52 3.60
N LEU A 155 11.95 -1.42 3.80
CA LEU A 155 10.75 -1.34 4.64
C LEU A 155 9.64 -2.26 4.13
N TYR A 156 9.32 -2.19 2.84
CA TYR A 156 8.29 -3.06 2.29
C TYR A 156 8.69 -4.53 2.24
N LEU A 157 9.99 -4.83 2.10
CA LEU A 157 10.49 -6.19 2.26
C LEU A 157 10.32 -6.69 3.70
N ALA A 158 10.57 -5.82 4.70
CA ALA A 158 10.32 -6.17 6.09
C ALA A 158 8.83 -6.46 6.37
N ILE A 159 7.92 -5.66 5.80
CA ILE A 159 6.47 -5.92 5.89
C ILE A 159 6.11 -7.24 5.19
N GLN A 160 6.63 -7.50 4.00
CA GLN A 160 6.39 -8.74 3.26
C GLN A 160 6.83 -9.96 4.08
N ASN A 161 8.02 -9.92 4.65
CA ASN A 161 8.54 -10.99 5.50
C ASN A 161 7.69 -11.14 6.77
N TYR A 162 7.29 -10.05 7.41
CA TYR A 162 6.39 -10.10 8.57
C TYR A 162 5.08 -10.83 8.26
N LEU A 163 4.46 -10.56 7.12
CA LEU A 163 3.25 -11.27 6.69
C LEU A 163 3.50 -12.76 6.48
N ALA A 164 4.60 -13.11 5.78
CA ALA A 164 4.98 -14.49 5.54
C ALA A 164 5.27 -15.27 6.84
N ASP A 165 6.04 -14.68 7.75
CA ASP A 165 6.43 -15.28 9.03
C ASP A 165 5.22 -15.49 9.97
N ASN A 166 4.15 -14.71 9.75
CA ASN A 166 2.89 -14.84 10.50
C ASN A 166 1.83 -15.66 9.76
N GLY A 167 2.22 -16.40 8.70
CA GLY A 167 1.37 -17.40 8.08
C GLY A 167 0.43 -16.87 6.98
N VAL A 168 0.62 -15.64 6.49
CA VAL A 168 -0.09 -15.16 5.30
C VAL A 168 0.52 -15.82 4.06
N GLU A 169 -0.26 -16.61 3.35
CA GLU A 169 0.15 -17.14 2.05
C GLU A 169 0.10 -16.04 0.99
N MET A 170 1.13 -15.95 0.14
CA MET A 170 1.20 -14.94 -0.90
C MET A 170 1.47 -15.57 -2.26
N LEU A 171 0.59 -15.33 -3.22
CA LEU A 171 0.75 -15.75 -4.61
C LEU A 171 1.09 -14.52 -5.47
N PHE A 172 2.34 -14.49 -5.92
CA PHE A 172 2.84 -13.46 -6.82
C PHE A 172 2.77 -13.90 -8.29
N SER A 173 2.82 -12.94 -9.22
CA SER A 173 2.65 -13.16 -10.65
C SER A 173 1.33 -13.91 -10.96
N THR A 174 0.32 -13.65 -10.14
CA THR A 174 -0.99 -14.30 -10.14
C THR A 174 -2.07 -13.25 -10.30
N GLU A 175 -2.80 -13.33 -11.39
CA GLU A 175 -3.89 -12.42 -11.71
C GLU A 175 -5.23 -12.96 -11.19
N CYS A 176 -6.00 -12.12 -10.49
CA CYS A 176 -7.40 -12.41 -10.21
C CYS A 176 -8.22 -12.01 -11.44
N GLU A 177 -8.81 -12.99 -12.10
CA GLU A 177 -9.59 -12.77 -13.32
C GLU A 177 -11.07 -12.52 -13.04
N ASN A 178 -11.59 -13.12 -11.97
CA ASN A 178 -13.00 -12.98 -11.62
C ASN A 178 -13.25 -13.29 -10.14
N ILE A 179 -14.38 -12.82 -9.63
CA ILE A 179 -14.93 -13.18 -8.33
C ILE A 179 -15.94 -14.32 -8.57
N LEU A 180 -15.91 -15.34 -7.73
CA LEU A 180 -16.83 -16.46 -7.77
C LEU A 180 -18.03 -16.15 -6.88
N LEU A 181 -19.23 -16.23 -7.44
CA LEU A 181 -20.49 -15.99 -6.74
C LEU A 181 -21.38 -17.24 -6.79
N GLU A 182 -22.01 -17.54 -5.67
CA GLU A 182 -23.13 -18.48 -5.57
C GLU A 182 -24.37 -17.68 -5.12
N GLY A 183 -25.22 -17.34 -6.09
CA GLY A 183 -26.29 -16.37 -5.86
C GLY A 183 -25.72 -14.96 -5.62
N GLU A 184 -25.95 -14.39 -4.45
CA GLU A 184 -25.40 -13.10 -4.01
C GLU A 184 -24.17 -13.23 -3.10
N GLU A 185 -23.79 -14.45 -2.74
CA GLU A 185 -22.66 -14.70 -1.85
C GLU A 185 -21.36 -14.88 -2.63
N CYS A 186 -20.30 -14.19 -2.17
CA CYS A 186 -18.95 -14.37 -2.68
C CYS A 186 -18.35 -15.64 -2.07
N THR A 187 -17.92 -16.59 -2.91
CA THR A 187 -17.37 -17.89 -2.48
C THR A 187 -15.88 -18.02 -2.76
N GLY A 188 -15.27 -17.04 -3.44
CA GLY A 188 -13.85 -17.07 -3.76
C GLY A 188 -13.50 -16.28 -5.01
N VAL A 189 -12.38 -16.64 -5.64
CA VAL A 189 -11.85 -15.98 -6.83
C VAL A 189 -11.38 -16.98 -7.88
N LEU A 190 -11.42 -16.57 -9.15
CA LEU A 190 -10.75 -17.24 -10.24
C LEU A 190 -9.40 -16.60 -10.46
N ILE A 191 -8.31 -17.34 -10.30
CA ILE A 191 -6.95 -16.83 -10.45
C ILE A 191 -6.22 -17.54 -11.59
N ARG A 192 -5.26 -16.82 -12.18
CA ARG A 192 -4.33 -17.36 -13.18
C ARG A 192 -2.89 -17.03 -12.83
N GLU A 193 -2.07 -18.06 -12.71
CA GLU A 193 -0.63 -17.96 -12.48
C GLU A 193 0.13 -17.90 -13.82
N GLY A 194 0.61 -16.73 -14.19
CA GLY A 194 1.34 -16.54 -15.44
C GLY A 194 0.57 -16.96 -16.69
N LYS A 195 0.98 -18.07 -17.31
CA LYS A 195 0.35 -18.62 -18.53
C LYS A 195 -0.46 -19.92 -18.27
N ALA A 196 -0.63 -20.29 -17.00
CA ALA A 196 -1.40 -21.48 -16.63
C ALA A 196 -2.89 -21.27 -16.91
N GLU A 197 -3.63 -22.38 -16.97
CA GLU A 197 -5.10 -22.31 -17.00
C GLU A 197 -5.64 -21.70 -15.70
N PRO A 198 -6.70 -20.89 -15.79
CA PRO A 198 -7.32 -20.32 -14.61
C PRO A 198 -7.85 -21.42 -13.66
N ARG A 199 -7.73 -21.19 -12.36
CA ARG A 199 -8.26 -22.08 -11.33
C ARG A 199 -9.04 -21.33 -10.27
N ALA A 200 -10.07 -21.98 -9.75
CA ALA A 200 -10.85 -21.46 -8.64
C ALA A 200 -10.10 -21.60 -7.30
N VAL A 201 -10.17 -20.59 -6.48
CA VAL A 201 -9.72 -20.60 -5.08
C VAL A 201 -10.87 -20.10 -4.22
N TYR A 202 -11.23 -20.87 -3.22
CA TYR A 202 -12.40 -20.61 -2.38
C TYR A 202 -12.01 -19.98 -1.05
N ALA A 203 -12.86 -19.07 -0.57
CA ALA A 203 -12.74 -18.44 0.73
C ALA A 203 -14.11 -18.09 1.30
N ASP A 204 -14.16 -17.83 2.60
CA ASP A 204 -15.38 -17.31 3.25
C ASP A 204 -15.57 -15.82 2.96
N GLU A 205 -14.48 -15.07 2.80
CA GLU A 205 -14.48 -13.64 2.54
C GLU A 205 -13.47 -13.28 1.46
N VAL A 206 -13.75 -12.24 0.67
CA VAL A 206 -12.84 -11.67 -0.33
C VAL A 206 -12.76 -10.16 -0.15
N VAL A 207 -11.55 -9.64 -0.02
CA VAL A 207 -11.25 -8.20 0.00
C VAL A 207 -10.51 -7.83 -1.29
N ILE A 208 -10.93 -6.75 -1.93
CA ILE A 208 -10.28 -6.19 -3.12
C ILE A 208 -9.56 -4.91 -2.70
N GLY A 209 -8.21 -4.86 -2.87
CA GLY A 209 -7.34 -3.77 -2.48
C GLY A 209 -6.56 -3.11 -3.63
#